data_83eac4c955f50e6e2a39b0222c683ea4
#
_entry.id   83eac4c955f50e6e2a39b0222c683ea4
#
_cell.length_a   1.000
_cell.length_b   1.000
_cell.length_c   1.000
_cell.angle_alpha   90.00
_cell.angle_beta   90.00
_cell.angle_gamma   90.00
#
_symmetry.space_group_name_H-M   'P 1'
#
loop_
_entity.id
_entity.type
_entity.pdbx_description
1 polymer ?
#
loop_
_entity_poly.entity_id
_entity_poly.type
_entity_poly.pdbx_seq_one_letter_code
_entity_poly.pdbx_strand_id
1 'polypeptide(L)'
;LTAFITYLSQVLTALNFLANIFLQGTRAAASNRRLSEVMNTRPDISDDGASRREYRVEKGSIEFRNVSFRYFKNVGAPVLDDVSVKIEPGEFVGIIGSTGSGKSTFVSLIPRLDDPDAGEVLVDGINVKELSLYELRESVAVVLQKNTLFSGTVAENLRWGNEEATDEELEEVCRIAQADSFIRSFPDGYETQIGQGGGNLSGGQKQRLCIARALLKKPKIMILDDSTSAVDTATDAAIRRAFRTQLSHVTKLVIALRISSVMDADKILVLDEGRLAACGTHEELIQSCEAYQEIYYSQKEEGHE
;
A
#
# COMPACT_ATOMS: atom_id res chain seq x y z
N LEU A 1 29.30 4.61 73.95
CA LEU A 1 29.52 5.44 72.77
C LEU A 1 29.29 4.65 71.47
N THR A 2 29.86 3.48 71.35
CA THR A 2 29.77 2.61 70.16
C THR A 2 28.31 2.22 69.84
N ALA A 3 27.52 1.76 70.80
CA ALA A 3 26.11 1.43 70.60
C ALA A 3 25.28 2.60 70.07
N PHE A 4 25.52 3.83 70.55
CA PHE A 4 24.83 5.02 70.08
C PHE A 4 25.16 5.34 68.61
N ILE A 5 26.39 5.22 68.20
CA ILE A 5 26.81 5.41 66.82
C ILE A 5 26.19 4.38 65.91
N THR A 6 26.11 3.11 66.35
CA THR A 6 25.46 2.02 65.58
C THR A 6 23.97 2.30 65.35
N TYR A 7 23.25 2.70 66.40
CA TYR A 7 21.84 3.07 66.26
C TYR A 7 21.60 4.26 65.37
N LEU A 8 22.46 5.30 65.46
CA LEU A 8 22.39 6.47 64.57
C LEU A 8 22.57 6.05 63.11
N SER A 9 23.54 5.20 62.83
CA SER A 9 23.79 4.67 61.46
C SER A 9 22.61 3.85 60.94
N GLN A 10 21.99 3.02 61.80
CA GLN A 10 20.81 2.26 61.44
C GLN A 10 19.62 3.16 61.09
N VAL A 11 19.38 4.21 61.90
CA VAL A 11 18.31 5.18 61.60
C VAL A 11 18.54 5.89 60.28
N LEU A 12 19.76 6.35 60.01
CA LEU A 12 20.12 6.98 58.73
C LEU A 12 19.92 6.03 57.57
N THR A 13 20.31 4.77 57.69
CA THR A 13 20.12 3.76 56.66
C THR A 13 18.63 3.51 56.38
N ALA A 14 17.82 3.42 57.45
CA ALA A 14 16.37 3.24 57.31
C ALA A 14 15.71 4.44 56.62
N LEU A 15 16.11 5.67 56.96
CA LEU A 15 15.61 6.88 56.28
C LEU A 15 15.97 6.92 54.82
N ASN A 16 17.23 6.57 54.46
CA ASN A 16 17.64 6.47 53.09
C ASN A 16 16.88 5.38 52.31
N PHE A 17 16.60 4.25 52.95
CA PHE A 17 15.81 3.18 52.34
C PHE A 17 14.37 3.64 52.08
N LEU A 18 13.72 4.33 53.03
CA LEU A 18 12.39 4.91 52.82
C LEU A 18 12.36 5.92 51.69
N ALA A 19 13.36 6.83 51.62
CA ALA A 19 13.47 7.81 50.54
C ALA A 19 13.61 7.12 49.16
N ASN A 20 14.42 6.05 49.10
CA ASN A 20 14.57 5.27 47.86
C ASN A 20 13.27 4.55 47.46
N ILE A 21 12.51 4.00 48.41
CA ILE A 21 11.20 3.39 48.14
C ILE A 21 10.25 4.42 47.52
N PHE A 22 10.16 5.63 48.09
CA PHE A 22 9.35 6.69 47.50
C PHE A 22 9.76 7.07 46.10
N LEU A 23 11.07 7.23 45.85
CA LEU A 23 11.60 7.54 44.51
C LEU A 23 11.30 6.40 43.50
N GLN A 24 11.46 5.16 43.92
CA GLN A 24 11.14 4.00 43.06
C GLN A 24 9.63 3.91 42.82
N GLY A 25 8.78 4.16 43.83
CA GLY A 25 7.33 4.20 43.71
C GLY A 25 6.84 5.23 42.71
N THR A 26 7.39 6.45 42.75
CA THR A 26 7.03 7.49 41.76
C THR A 26 7.48 7.13 40.33
N ARG A 27 8.67 6.55 40.17
CA ARG A 27 9.15 6.04 38.88
C ARG A 27 8.29 4.89 38.34
N ALA A 28 7.93 3.96 39.23
CA ALA A 28 7.03 2.85 38.88
C ALA A 28 5.64 3.34 38.46
N ALA A 29 5.08 4.31 39.16
CA ALA A 29 3.79 4.93 38.82
C ALA A 29 3.84 5.62 37.44
N ALA A 30 4.92 6.36 37.13
CA ALA A 30 5.12 7.00 35.83
C ALA A 30 5.27 5.98 34.71
N SER A 31 6.02 4.89 34.93
CA SER A 31 6.17 3.80 33.97
C SER A 31 4.86 3.06 33.75
N ASN A 32 4.10 2.78 34.81
CA ASN A 32 2.79 2.13 34.72
C ASN A 32 1.79 2.98 33.92
N ARG A 33 1.79 4.30 34.10
CA ARG A 33 0.93 5.19 33.32
C ARG A 33 1.24 5.09 31.82
N ARG A 34 2.51 5.15 31.42
CA ARG A 34 2.93 5.01 30.00
C ARG A 34 2.55 3.65 29.43
N LEU A 35 2.76 2.57 30.20
CA LEU A 35 2.33 1.23 29.82
C LEU A 35 0.81 1.16 29.63
N SER A 36 0.05 1.72 30.56
CA SER A 36 -1.41 1.74 30.50
C SER A 36 -1.91 2.56 29.29
N GLU A 37 -1.27 3.67 28.94
CA GLU A 37 -1.61 4.44 27.74
C GLU A 37 -1.47 3.58 26.48
N VAL A 38 -0.35 2.85 26.32
CA VAL A 38 -0.11 1.98 25.17
C VAL A 38 -1.09 0.78 25.18
N MET A 39 -1.25 0.11 26.33
CA MET A 39 -2.13 -1.06 26.44
C MET A 39 -3.62 -0.75 26.24
N ASN A 40 -4.04 0.48 26.54
CA ASN A 40 -5.42 0.92 26.37
C ASN A 40 -5.68 1.57 24.99
N THR A 41 -4.63 1.80 24.20
CA THR A 41 -4.78 2.31 22.83
C THR A 41 -5.39 1.21 21.96
N ARG A 42 -6.54 1.50 21.39
CA ARG A 42 -7.20 0.60 20.43
C ARG A 42 -6.87 1.06 19.01
N PRO A 43 -6.63 0.14 18.07
CA PRO A 43 -6.50 0.50 16.66
C PRO A 43 -7.83 1.05 16.14
N ASP A 44 -7.78 2.07 15.29
CA ASP A 44 -8.97 2.66 14.68
C ASP A 44 -9.64 1.68 13.70
N ILE A 45 -8.85 0.80 13.08
CA ILE A 45 -9.31 -0.24 12.15
C ILE A 45 -9.23 -1.60 12.85
N SER A 46 -10.36 -2.29 12.98
CA SER A 46 -10.47 -3.63 13.58
C SER A 46 -11.52 -4.46 12.85
N ASP A 47 -11.51 -5.77 13.14
CA ASP A 47 -12.53 -6.72 12.65
C ASP A 47 -13.81 -6.76 13.51
N ASP A 48 -13.95 -5.89 14.52
CA ASP A 48 -15.08 -5.90 15.44
C ASP A 48 -16.43 -5.70 14.72
N GLY A 49 -16.44 -4.98 13.61
CA GLY A 49 -17.61 -4.75 12.75
C GLY A 49 -17.80 -5.78 11.62
N ALA A 50 -16.91 -6.76 11.48
CA ALA A 50 -16.96 -7.71 10.39
C ALA A 50 -18.12 -8.70 10.57
N SER A 51 -19.20 -8.53 9.79
CA SER A 51 -20.38 -9.41 9.78
C SER A 51 -20.25 -10.56 8.78
N ARG A 52 -19.34 -10.46 7.83
CA ARG A 52 -19.09 -11.43 6.74
C ARG A 52 -17.65 -11.96 6.77
N ARG A 53 -17.21 -12.46 7.91
CA ARG A 53 -15.84 -12.90 8.16
C ARG A 53 -15.36 -14.06 7.28
N GLU A 54 -16.28 -14.92 6.86
CA GLU A 54 -15.99 -16.11 6.03
C GLU A 54 -16.08 -15.82 4.52
N TYR A 55 -16.50 -14.61 4.15
CA TYR A 55 -16.61 -14.25 2.74
C TYR A 55 -15.24 -14.02 2.13
N ARG A 56 -14.98 -14.69 1.02
CA ARG A 56 -13.77 -14.50 0.20
C ARG A 56 -14.11 -13.68 -1.03
N VAL A 57 -13.26 -12.70 -1.34
CA VAL A 57 -13.39 -11.91 -2.56
C VAL A 57 -13.14 -12.81 -3.77
N GLU A 58 -14.12 -12.91 -4.65
CA GLU A 58 -14.08 -13.82 -5.79
C GLU A 58 -13.78 -13.11 -7.11
N LYS A 59 -14.41 -11.98 -7.36
CA LYS A 59 -14.39 -11.26 -8.64
C LYS A 59 -13.46 -10.06 -8.64
N GLY A 60 -13.38 -9.34 -7.53
CA GLY A 60 -12.57 -8.14 -7.39
C GLY A 60 -13.21 -6.89 -8.03
N SER A 61 -14.55 -6.79 -8.06
CA SER A 61 -15.21 -5.53 -8.38
C SER A 61 -15.04 -4.52 -7.25
N ILE A 62 -14.98 -3.23 -7.58
CA ILE A 62 -14.79 -2.16 -6.61
C ILE A 62 -15.83 -1.08 -6.87
N GLU A 63 -16.45 -0.56 -5.81
CA GLU A 63 -17.40 0.53 -5.93
C GLU A 63 -17.21 1.53 -4.79
N PHE A 64 -17.05 2.79 -5.14
CA PHE A 64 -17.07 3.92 -4.22
C PHE A 64 -18.44 4.61 -4.34
N ARG A 65 -19.11 4.86 -3.22
CA ARG A 65 -20.41 5.55 -3.16
C ARG A 65 -20.31 6.75 -2.25
N ASN A 66 -20.31 7.95 -2.84
CA ASN A 66 -20.26 9.25 -2.15
C ASN A 66 -19.17 9.31 -1.06
N VAL A 67 -17.97 8.81 -1.38
CA VAL A 67 -16.87 8.67 -0.42
C VAL A 67 -16.20 10.01 -0.19
N SER A 68 -16.14 10.41 1.10
CA SER A 68 -15.34 11.53 1.55
C SER A 68 -14.40 11.09 2.68
N PHE A 69 -13.17 11.61 2.68
CA PHE A 69 -12.14 11.20 3.61
C PHE A 69 -11.18 12.33 4.01
N ARG A 70 -10.78 12.35 5.29
CA ARG A 70 -9.76 13.21 5.89
C ARG A 70 -8.84 12.40 6.79
N TYR A 71 -7.52 12.68 6.76
CA TYR A 71 -6.59 12.07 7.70
C TYR A 71 -6.79 12.57 9.14
N PHE A 72 -7.19 13.84 9.29
CA PHE A 72 -7.45 14.44 10.60
C PHE A 72 -8.91 14.86 10.69
N LYS A 73 -9.66 14.18 11.57
CA LYS A 73 -11.09 14.47 11.79
C LYS A 73 -11.27 15.93 12.18
N ASN A 74 -12.17 16.62 11.49
CA ASN A 74 -12.55 18.02 11.73
C ASN A 74 -11.44 19.07 11.47
N VAL A 75 -10.37 18.76 10.77
CA VAL A 75 -9.31 19.72 10.44
C VAL A 75 -9.07 19.74 8.93
N GLY A 76 -9.18 20.91 8.31
CA GLY A 76 -8.86 21.13 6.90
C GLY A 76 -9.93 20.64 5.90
N ALA A 77 -9.62 20.82 4.63
CA ALA A 77 -10.42 20.29 3.53
C ALA A 77 -10.33 18.77 3.44
N PRO A 78 -11.35 18.08 2.93
CA PRO A 78 -11.28 16.66 2.66
C PRO A 78 -10.19 16.36 1.62
N VAL A 79 -9.50 15.23 1.79
CA VAL A 79 -8.55 14.72 0.78
C VAL A 79 -9.29 14.02 -0.36
N LEU A 80 -10.43 13.40 -0.04
CA LEU A 80 -11.42 12.93 -1.02
C LEU A 80 -12.77 13.55 -0.65
N ASP A 81 -13.50 14.06 -1.65
CA ASP A 81 -14.76 14.74 -1.48
C ASP A 81 -15.80 14.23 -2.48
N ASP A 82 -16.79 13.50 -1.96
CA ASP A 82 -17.94 12.95 -2.70
C ASP A 82 -17.56 12.12 -3.93
N VAL A 83 -16.57 11.23 -3.79
CA VAL A 83 -16.12 10.39 -4.89
C VAL A 83 -17.05 9.19 -5.07
N SER A 84 -17.59 9.05 -6.29
CA SER A 84 -18.44 7.91 -6.68
C SER A 84 -17.95 7.33 -8.00
N VAL A 85 -17.59 6.03 -7.99
CA VAL A 85 -17.12 5.32 -9.18
C VAL A 85 -17.30 3.82 -9.01
N LYS A 86 -17.59 3.13 -10.11
CA LYS A 86 -17.64 1.67 -10.18
C LYS A 86 -16.58 1.14 -11.14
N ILE A 87 -15.87 0.11 -10.69
CA ILE A 87 -14.83 -0.60 -11.41
C ILE A 87 -15.28 -2.07 -11.51
N GLU A 88 -15.38 -2.55 -12.72
CA GLU A 88 -15.83 -3.92 -12.98
C GLU A 88 -14.68 -4.94 -12.79
N PRO A 89 -15.01 -6.22 -12.53
CA PRO A 89 -13.99 -7.27 -12.40
C PRO A 89 -13.10 -7.35 -13.63
N GLY A 90 -11.78 -7.41 -13.42
CA GLY A 90 -10.81 -7.55 -14.49
C GLY A 90 -10.47 -6.27 -15.24
N GLU A 91 -11.17 -5.15 -15.00
CA GLU A 91 -10.82 -3.88 -15.63
C GLU A 91 -9.37 -3.45 -15.33
N PHE A 92 -8.74 -2.85 -16.30
CA PHE A 92 -7.50 -2.11 -16.15
C PHE A 92 -7.83 -0.60 -16.05
N VAL A 93 -7.66 -0.05 -14.85
CA VAL A 93 -8.02 1.33 -14.52
C VAL A 93 -6.77 2.17 -14.30
N GLY A 94 -6.62 3.23 -15.08
CA GLY A 94 -5.63 4.27 -14.86
C GLY A 94 -6.14 5.33 -13.89
N ILE A 95 -5.28 5.84 -13.02
CA ILE A 95 -5.61 6.95 -12.11
C ILE A 95 -4.59 8.05 -12.31
N ILE A 96 -5.07 9.22 -12.75
CA ILE A 96 -4.27 10.41 -13.04
C ILE A 96 -4.78 11.60 -12.25
N GLY A 97 -3.92 12.59 -12.08
CA GLY A 97 -4.22 13.86 -11.42
C GLY A 97 -2.96 14.51 -10.86
N SER A 98 -3.07 15.75 -10.45
CA SER A 98 -1.99 16.54 -9.86
C SER A 98 -1.44 15.91 -8.57
N THR A 99 -0.23 16.32 -8.15
CA THR A 99 0.31 15.91 -6.84
C THR A 99 -0.60 16.44 -5.73
N GLY A 100 -0.98 15.56 -4.81
CA GLY A 100 -1.92 15.91 -3.72
C GLY A 100 -3.39 15.77 -4.06
N SER A 101 -3.78 15.38 -5.29
CA SER A 101 -5.19 15.20 -5.68
C SER A 101 -5.92 14.02 -5.03
N GLY A 102 -5.28 13.26 -4.13
CA GLY A 102 -5.91 12.17 -3.38
C GLY A 102 -5.75 10.78 -3.98
N LYS A 103 -4.95 10.56 -5.04
CA LYS A 103 -4.80 9.26 -5.73
C LYS A 103 -4.39 8.11 -4.81
N SER A 104 -3.31 8.27 -4.05
CA SER A 104 -2.84 7.23 -3.12
C SER A 104 -3.82 7.00 -1.98
N THR A 105 -4.52 8.06 -1.53
CA THR A 105 -5.60 7.94 -0.54
C THR A 105 -6.79 7.15 -1.11
N PHE A 106 -7.19 7.42 -2.36
CA PHE A 106 -8.26 6.67 -3.02
C PHE A 106 -7.99 5.16 -3.02
N VAL A 107 -6.80 4.75 -3.45
CA VAL A 107 -6.46 3.32 -3.49
C VAL A 107 -6.23 2.71 -2.10
N SER A 108 -5.83 3.48 -1.09
CA SER A 108 -5.60 3.00 0.28
C SER A 108 -6.89 2.59 1.00
N LEU A 109 -8.03 3.14 0.59
CA LEU A 109 -9.34 2.78 1.14
C LEU A 109 -9.82 1.40 0.68
N ILE A 110 -9.33 0.87 -0.45
CA ILE A 110 -9.73 -0.43 -0.98
C ILE A 110 -9.31 -1.59 -0.05
N PRO A 111 -8.02 -1.71 0.38
CA PRO A 111 -7.61 -2.70 1.37
C PRO A 111 -7.97 -2.29 2.81
N ARG A 112 -8.79 -1.24 2.99
CA ARG A 112 -9.20 -0.69 4.28
C ARG A 112 -7.99 -0.39 5.16
N LEU A 113 -7.06 0.42 4.66
CA LEU A 113 -5.97 0.99 5.49
C LEU A 113 -6.51 2.14 6.34
N ASP A 114 -7.57 2.80 5.86
CA ASP A 114 -8.35 3.81 6.55
C ASP A 114 -9.84 3.59 6.28
N ASP A 115 -10.71 4.13 7.13
CA ASP A 115 -12.16 4.14 6.92
C ASP A 115 -12.63 5.52 6.44
N PRO A 116 -13.52 5.62 5.44
CA PRO A 116 -14.05 6.89 4.98
C PRO A 116 -14.87 7.58 6.07
N ASP A 117 -14.86 8.95 6.08
CA ASP A 117 -15.69 9.77 6.97
C ASP A 117 -17.16 9.73 6.57
N ALA A 118 -17.44 9.66 5.27
CA ALA A 118 -18.77 9.54 4.70
C ALA A 118 -18.75 8.64 3.46
N GLY A 119 -19.90 8.07 3.12
CA GLY A 119 -20.04 7.13 2.02
C GLY A 119 -19.53 5.73 2.38
N GLU A 120 -19.36 4.90 1.36
CA GLU A 120 -18.94 3.52 1.53
C GLU A 120 -18.07 3.04 0.36
N VAL A 121 -17.12 2.15 0.69
CA VAL A 121 -16.31 1.41 -0.29
C VAL A 121 -16.75 -0.04 -0.27
N LEU A 122 -17.09 -0.57 -1.43
CA LEU A 122 -17.55 -1.95 -1.58
C LEU A 122 -16.54 -2.73 -2.44
N VAL A 123 -16.31 -3.98 -2.05
CA VAL A 123 -15.61 -4.99 -2.86
C VAL A 123 -16.56 -6.16 -3.05
N ASP A 124 -16.75 -6.57 -4.29
CA ASP A 124 -17.77 -7.56 -4.70
C ASP A 124 -19.19 -7.24 -4.18
N GLY A 125 -19.51 -5.93 -4.10
CA GLY A 125 -20.81 -5.46 -3.62
C GLY A 125 -20.99 -5.49 -2.10
N ILE A 126 -19.95 -5.86 -1.33
CA ILE A 126 -19.95 -5.91 0.12
C ILE A 126 -19.09 -4.77 0.66
N ASN A 127 -19.62 -4.04 1.67
CA ASN A 127 -18.87 -2.97 2.30
C ASN A 127 -17.59 -3.53 2.94
N VAL A 128 -16.44 -2.91 2.69
CA VAL A 128 -15.13 -3.36 3.22
C VAL A 128 -15.10 -3.42 4.75
N LYS A 129 -15.99 -2.68 5.44
CA LYS A 129 -16.15 -2.74 6.91
C LYS A 129 -16.80 -4.03 7.40
N GLU A 130 -17.54 -4.72 6.53
CA GLU A 130 -18.20 -5.98 6.84
C GLU A 130 -17.32 -7.20 6.59
N LEU A 131 -16.26 -7.04 5.78
CA LEU A 131 -15.31 -8.09 5.47
C LEU A 131 -14.27 -8.25 6.58
N SER A 132 -13.73 -9.45 6.75
CA SER A 132 -12.52 -9.66 7.53
C SER A 132 -11.36 -8.91 6.89
N LEU A 133 -10.57 -8.19 7.69
CA LEU A 133 -9.35 -7.51 7.22
C LEU A 133 -8.37 -8.50 6.59
N TYR A 134 -8.29 -9.71 7.13
CA TYR A 134 -7.44 -10.75 6.57
C TYR A 134 -7.89 -11.14 5.16
N GLU A 135 -9.14 -11.56 4.98
CA GLU A 135 -9.66 -11.99 3.67
C GLU A 135 -9.65 -10.86 2.63
N LEU A 136 -10.01 -9.64 3.03
CA LEU A 136 -9.92 -8.47 2.16
C LEU A 136 -8.48 -8.22 1.70
N ARG A 137 -7.53 -8.15 2.64
CA ARG A 137 -6.14 -7.86 2.34
C ARG A 137 -5.43 -9.00 1.63
N GLU A 138 -5.86 -10.25 1.83
CA GLU A 138 -5.38 -11.39 1.04
C GLU A 138 -5.79 -11.26 -0.44
N SER A 139 -6.95 -10.73 -0.73
CA SER A 139 -7.44 -10.54 -2.09
C SER A 139 -6.84 -9.32 -2.81
N VAL A 140 -6.23 -8.39 -2.08
CA VAL A 140 -5.65 -7.15 -2.62
C VAL A 140 -4.14 -7.18 -2.50
N ALA A 141 -3.44 -7.01 -3.62
CA ALA A 141 -2.00 -6.80 -3.63
C ALA A 141 -1.69 -5.34 -3.96
N VAL A 142 -0.78 -4.74 -3.21
CA VAL A 142 -0.36 -3.34 -3.39
C VAL A 142 1.13 -3.27 -3.64
N VAL A 143 1.52 -2.64 -4.74
CA VAL A 143 2.90 -2.25 -5.04
C VAL A 143 3.02 -0.75 -4.80
N LEU A 144 3.74 -0.39 -3.76
CA LEU A 144 3.89 1.00 -3.32
C LEU A 144 4.91 1.75 -4.19
N GLN A 145 4.80 3.07 -4.25
CA GLN A 145 5.77 3.95 -4.90
C GLN A 145 7.21 3.71 -4.38
N LYS A 146 7.37 3.58 -3.07
CA LYS A 146 8.65 3.22 -2.45
C LYS A 146 8.80 1.71 -2.36
N ASN A 147 9.49 1.13 -3.34
CA ASN A 147 9.75 -0.29 -3.42
C ASN A 147 10.76 -0.74 -2.36
N THR A 148 10.32 -1.57 -1.41
CA THR A 148 11.15 -2.08 -0.33
C THR A 148 11.39 -3.58 -0.50
N LEU A 149 12.67 -3.96 -0.50
CA LEU A 149 13.13 -5.35 -0.44
C LEU A 149 13.84 -5.58 0.89
N PHE A 150 13.78 -6.81 1.36
CA PHE A 150 14.43 -7.23 2.60
C PHE A 150 15.79 -7.87 2.31
N SER A 151 16.67 -7.89 3.30
CA SER A 151 17.92 -8.67 3.22
C SER A 151 17.58 -10.15 3.12
N GLY A 152 18.28 -10.88 2.25
CA GLY A 152 18.03 -12.28 1.95
C GLY A 152 18.15 -12.55 0.46
N THR A 153 17.78 -13.73 -0.03
CA THR A 153 17.87 -14.06 -1.45
C THR A 153 16.74 -13.42 -2.27
N VAL A 154 16.86 -13.41 -3.59
CA VAL A 154 15.76 -13.04 -4.49
C VAL A 154 14.55 -13.94 -4.24
N ALA A 155 14.77 -15.26 -4.16
CA ALA A 155 13.70 -16.24 -3.91
C ALA A 155 12.98 -15.99 -2.58
N GLU A 156 13.72 -15.74 -1.49
CA GLU A 156 13.14 -15.39 -0.19
C GLU A 156 12.29 -14.12 -0.28
N ASN A 157 12.78 -13.08 -0.96
CA ASN A 157 12.01 -11.84 -1.15
C ASN A 157 10.72 -12.05 -1.96
N LEU A 158 10.70 -12.92 -2.93
CA LEU A 158 9.51 -13.27 -3.69
C LEU A 158 8.51 -14.06 -2.83
N ARG A 159 8.99 -15.02 -2.03
CA ARG A 159 8.16 -15.85 -1.14
C ARG A 159 7.47 -15.09 -0.02
N TRP A 160 7.82 -13.82 0.23
CA TRP A 160 6.99 -12.94 1.05
C TRP A 160 5.57 -12.73 0.48
N GLY A 161 5.37 -12.97 -0.82
CA GLY A 161 4.04 -12.98 -1.44
C GLY A 161 3.27 -14.27 -1.20
N ASN A 162 3.98 -15.40 -1.14
CA ASN A 162 3.46 -16.73 -0.82
C ASN A 162 4.63 -17.63 -0.38
N GLU A 163 4.67 -18.00 0.90
CA GLU A 163 5.75 -18.80 1.49
C GLU A 163 5.85 -20.21 0.88
N GLU A 164 4.72 -20.77 0.43
CA GLU A 164 4.63 -22.11 -0.14
C GLU A 164 4.87 -22.14 -1.66
N ALA A 165 5.20 -20.99 -2.28
CA ALA A 165 5.38 -20.92 -3.73
C ALA A 165 6.54 -21.80 -4.21
N THR A 166 6.29 -22.59 -5.27
CA THR A 166 7.31 -23.42 -5.92
C THR A 166 8.27 -22.55 -6.74
N ASP A 167 9.43 -23.10 -7.12
CA ASP A 167 10.40 -22.38 -7.95
C ASP A 167 9.82 -22.06 -9.34
N GLU A 168 8.98 -22.92 -9.90
CA GLU A 168 8.29 -22.70 -11.17
C GLU A 168 7.31 -21.52 -11.07
N GLU A 169 6.58 -21.39 -9.95
CA GLU A 169 5.71 -20.24 -9.71
C GLU A 169 6.51 -18.93 -9.57
N LEU A 170 7.69 -18.96 -8.91
CA LEU A 170 8.60 -17.82 -8.85
C LEU A 170 9.03 -17.38 -10.25
N GLU A 171 9.45 -18.34 -11.10
CA GLU A 171 9.86 -18.07 -12.47
C GLU A 171 8.72 -17.50 -13.33
N GLU A 172 7.51 -18.01 -13.16
CA GLU A 172 6.33 -17.57 -13.90
C GLU A 172 6.01 -16.10 -13.58
N VAL A 173 5.88 -15.74 -12.31
CA VAL A 173 5.58 -14.34 -11.95
C VAL A 173 6.72 -13.39 -12.30
N CYS A 174 7.98 -13.85 -12.24
CA CYS A 174 9.13 -13.08 -12.68
C CYS A 174 9.13 -12.84 -14.20
N ARG A 175 8.65 -13.80 -15.00
CA ARG A 175 8.46 -13.59 -16.44
C ARG A 175 7.37 -12.57 -16.73
N ILE A 176 6.24 -12.62 -16.02
CA ILE A 176 5.16 -11.64 -16.11
C ILE A 176 5.68 -10.23 -15.76
N ALA A 177 6.41 -10.10 -14.65
CA ALA A 177 6.99 -8.85 -14.17
C ALA A 177 8.26 -8.41 -14.94
N GLN A 178 8.66 -9.13 -16.00
CA GLN A 178 9.89 -8.87 -16.76
C GLN A 178 11.16 -8.90 -15.88
N ALA A 179 11.16 -9.72 -14.83
CA ALA A 179 12.25 -9.84 -13.87
C ALA A 179 13.19 -11.02 -14.14
N ASP A 180 12.70 -12.10 -14.72
CA ASP A 180 13.43 -13.38 -14.90
C ASP A 180 14.77 -13.19 -15.65
N SER A 181 14.78 -12.38 -16.70
CA SER A 181 15.98 -12.19 -17.54
C SER A 181 17.16 -11.59 -16.76
N PHE A 182 16.93 -10.57 -15.93
CA PHE A 182 18.01 -9.99 -15.14
C PHE A 182 18.39 -10.86 -13.95
N ILE A 183 17.42 -11.59 -13.33
CA ILE A 183 17.71 -12.52 -12.24
C ILE A 183 18.66 -13.61 -12.74
N ARG A 184 18.37 -14.20 -13.91
CA ARG A 184 19.23 -15.22 -14.52
C ARG A 184 20.60 -14.70 -14.98
N SER A 185 20.77 -13.38 -15.12
CA SER A 185 22.08 -12.79 -15.40
C SER A 185 22.99 -12.67 -14.18
N PHE A 186 22.46 -12.84 -12.98
CA PHE A 186 23.27 -12.89 -11.76
C PHE A 186 23.98 -14.25 -11.62
N PRO A 187 25.19 -14.30 -11.04
CA PRO A 187 25.94 -15.54 -10.86
C PRO A 187 25.13 -16.63 -10.13
N ASP A 188 24.37 -16.24 -9.11
CA ASP A 188 23.59 -17.16 -8.25
C ASP A 188 22.10 -17.18 -8.59
N GLY A 189 21.68 -16.51 -9.69
CA GLY A 189 20.29 -16.48 -10.12
C GLY A 189 19.31 -16.06 -9.01
N TYR A 190 18.31 -16.89 -8.72
CA TYR A 190 17.32 -16.66 -7.67
C TYR A 190 17.90 -16.73 -6.25
N GLU A 191 19.06 -17.35 -6.05
CA GLU A 191 19.77 -17.40 -4.76
C GLU A 191 20.69 -16.18 -4.54
N THR A 192 20.70 -15.23 -5.47
CA THR A 192 21.47 -14.00 -5.35
C THR A 192 21.04 -13.22 -4.11
N GLN A 193 22.02 -12.85 -3.27
CA GLN A 193 21.79 -12.10 -2.05
C GLN A 193 21.41 -10.64 -2.33
N ILE A 194 20.31 -10.19 -1.75
CA ILE A 194 19.85 -8.80 -1.76
C ILE A 194 20.29 -8.15 -0.45
N GLY A 195 20.99 -7.02 -0.56
CA GLY A 195 21.39 -6.23 0.60
C GLY A 195 20.21 -5.44 1.20
N GLN A 196 20.43 -4.82 2.35
CA GLN A 196 19.40 -4.04 3.05
C GLN A 196 18.74 -3.01 2.12
N GLY A 197 17.42 -3.05 2.03
CA GLY A 197 16.63 -2.19 1.15
C GLY A 197 16.92 -2.37 -0.34
N GLY A 198 17.54 -3.50 -0.74
CA GLY A 198 17.89 -3.76 -2.14
C GLY A 198 19.03 -2.89 -2.66
N GLY A 199 19.99 -2.50 -1.82
CA GLY A 199 21.04 -1.54 -2.16
C GLY A 199 21.91 -1.92 -3.37
N ASN A 200 21.97 -3.21 -3.72
CA ASN A 200 22.69 -3.76 -4.86
C ASN A 200 21.85 -3.91 -6.14
N LEU A 201 20.61 -3.42 -6.15
CA LEU A 201 19.70 -3.48 -7.31
C LEU A 201 19.34 -2.07 -7.81
N SER A 202 19.14 -1.94 -9.12
CA SER A 202 18.59 -0.71 -9.70
C SER A 202 17.13 -0.48 -9.28
N GLY A 203 16.64 0.76 -9.39
CA GLY A 203 15.24 1.10 -9.09
C GLY A 203 14.24 0.23 -9.86
N GLY A 204 14.46 0.08 -11.18
CA GLY A 204 13.60 -0.75 -12.03
C GLY A 204 13.67 -2.25 -11.72
N GLN A 205 14.82 -2.76 -11.26
CA GLN A 205 14.94 -4.15 -10.80
C GLN A 205 14.14 -4.38 -9.51
N LYS A 206 14.28 -3.47 -8.52
CA LYS A 206 13.49 -3.53 -7.27
C LYS A 206 12.01 -3.53 -7.55
N GLN A 207 11.57 -2.65 -8.42
CA GLN A 207 10.18 -2.48 -8.81
C GLN A 207 9.60 -3.75 -9.43
N ARG A 208 10.31 -4.36 -10.39
CA ARG A 208 9.90 -5.61 -11.03
C ARG A 208 9.82 -6.77 -10.04
N LEU A 209 10.74 -6.85 -9.08
CA LEU A 209 10.67 -7.84 -7.99
C LEU A 209 9.47 -7.59 -7.07
N CYS A 210 9.15 -6.34 -6.73
CA CYS A 210 7.95 -6.02 -5.94
C CYS A 210 6.65 -6.36 -6.69
N ILE A 211 6.61 -6.16 -8.02
CA ILE A 211 5.49 -6.60 -8.86
C ILE A 211 5.39 -8.13 -8.85
N ALA A 212 6.49 -8.86 -9.07
CA ALA A 212 6.51 -10.31 -9.04
C ALA A 212 6.04 -10.87 -7.68
N ARG A 213 6.52 -10.30 -6.58
CA ARG A 213 6.08 -10.64 -5.22
C ARG A 213 4.56 -10.43 -5.03
N ALA A 214 4.03 -9.32 -5.54
CA ALA A 214 2.60 -9.02 -5.47
C ALA A 214 1.76 -10.03 -6.27
N LEU A 215 2.27 -10.49 -7.42
CA LEU A 215 1.62 -11.50 -8.27
C LEU A 215 1.57 -12.88 -7.62
N LEU A 216 2.59 -13.27 -6.85
CA LEU A 216 2.63 -14.54 -6.12
C LEU A 216 1.47 -14.70 -5.13
N LYS A 217 0.93 -13.61 -4.64
CA LYS A 217 -0.25 -13.60 -3.78
C LYS A 217 -1.53 -14.05 -4.51
N LYS A 218 -1.51 -14.14 -5.85
CA LYS A 218 -2.66 -14.44 -6.71
C LYS A 218 -3.89 -13.57 -6.40
N PRO A 219 -3.71 -12.23 -6.35
CA PRO A 219 -4.74 -11.31 -5.89
C PRO A 219 -5.91 -11.24 -6.88
N LYS A 220 -7.09 -10.80 -6.38
CA LYS A 220 -8.24 -10.42 -7.22
C LYS A 220 -8.17 -8.95 -7.64
N ILE A 221 -7.52 -8.12 -6.83
CA ILE A 221 -7.30 -6.71 -7.07
C ILE A 221 -5.81 -6.41 -6.93
N MET A 222 -5.22 -5.75 -7.93
CA MET A 222 -3.83 -5.34 -7.92
C MET A 222 -3.74 -3.81 -8.03
N ILE A 223 -3.08 -3.19 -7.07
CA ILE A 223 -2.87 -1.74 -7.02
C ILE A 223 -1.38 -1.47 -7.25
N LEU A 224 -1.09 -0.60 -8.21
CA LEU A 224 0.26 -0.15 -8.53
C LEU A 224 0.31 1.38 -8.33
N ASP A 225 0.91 1.80 -7.22
CA ASP A 225 1.06 3.23 -6.91
C ASP A 225 2.39 3.74 -7.47
N ASP A 226 2.33 4.42 -8.62
CA ASP A 226 3.49 4.96 -9.39
C ASP A 226 4.65 3.96 -9.51
N SER A 227 4.29 2.69 -9.58
CA SER A 227 5.23 1.59 -9.47
C SER A 227 5.94 1.26 -10.79
N THR A 228 5.74 2.01 -11.87
CA THR A 228 6.47 1.85 -13.15
C THR A 228 7.36 3.03 -13.52
N SER A 229 7.43 4.07 -12.69
CA SER A 229 8.21 5.28 -12.98
C SER A 229 9.72 5.07 -13.09
N ALA A 230 10.26 4.05 -12.41
CA ALA A 230 11.68 3.70 -12.45
C ALA A 230 12.02 2.64 -13.53
N VAL A 231 11.03 2.15 -14.26
CA VAL A 231 11.20 1.17 -15.33
C VAL A 231 11.26 1.90 -16.69
N ASP A 232 12.10 1.42 -17.59
CA ASP A 232 12.16 1.97 -18.95
C ASP A 232 10.87 1.71 -19.73
N THR A 233 10.58 2.55 -20.71
CA THR A 233 9.31 2.55 -21.48
C THR A 233 9.03 1.21 -22.16
N ALA A 234 10.06 0.52 -22.67
CA ALA A 234 9.87 -0.77 -23.35
C ALA A 234 9.48 -1.88 -22.37
N THR A 235 10.14 -1.92 -21.21
CA THR A 235 9.82 -2.87 -20.15
C THR A 235 8.44 -2.59 -19.53
N ASP A 236 8.08 -1.32 -19.30
CA ASP A 236 6.74 -0.94 -18.82
C ASP A 236 5.65 -1.39 -19.80
N ALA A 237 5.84 -1.16 -21.11
CA ALA A 237 4.93 -1.65 -22.15
C ALA A 237 4.80 -3.19 -22.15
N ALA A 238 5.90 -3.91 -21.92
CA ALA A 238 5.88 -5.38 -21.83
C ALA A 238 5.11 -5.87 -20.59
N ILE A 239 5.29 -5.23 -19.43
CA ILE A 239 4.54 -5.53 -18.21
C ILE A 239 3.04 -5.29 -18.42
N ARG A 240 2.65 -4.14 -19.00
CA ARG A 240 1.24 -3.83 -19.30
C ARG A 240 0.63 -4.83 -20.28
N ARG A 241 1.37 -5.25 -21.29
CA ARG A 241 0.90 -6.30 -22.20
C ARG A 241 0.67 -7.62 -21.48
N ALA A 242 1.59 -8.02 -20.60
CA ALA A 242 1.42 -9.24 -19.80
C ALA A 242 0.21 -9.13 -18.86
N PHE A 243 -0.05 -7.98 -18.25
CA PHE A 243 -1.23 -7.73 -17.43
C PHE A 243 -2.53 -7.88 -18.20
N ARG A 244 -2.58 -7.47 -19.46
CA ARG A 244 -3.76 -7.63 -20.30
C ARG A 244 -3.99 -9.06 -20.73
N THR A 245 -2.94 -9.77 -21.09
CA THR A 245 -3.06 -11.11 -21.69
C THR A 245 -3.12 -12.23 -20.66
N GLN A 246 -2.35 -12.12 -19.56
CA GLN A 246 -2.18 -13.17 -18.57
C GLN A 246 -2.98 -12.94 -17.28
N LEU A 247 -3.31 -11.68 -16.98
CA LEU A 247 -4.01 -11.27 -15.77
C LEU A 247 -5.36 -10.58 -16.07
N SER A 248 -6.05 -11.00 -17.14
CA SER A 248 -7.34 -10.43 -17.53
C SER A 248 -8.42 -10.59 -16.46
N HIS A 249 -8.29 -11.58 -15.59
CA HIS A 249 -9.21 -11.87 -14.48
C HIS A 249 -8.92 -11.06 -13.20
N VAL A 250 -7.81 -10.34 -13.15
CA VAL A 250 -7.41 -9.49 -12.01
C VAL A 250 -7.83 -8.07 -12.31
N THR A 251 -8.48 -7.39 -11.37
CA THR A 251 -8.77 -5.95 -11.46
C THR A 251 -7.51 -5.17 -11.15
N LYS A 252 -7.08 -4.27 -12.03
CA LYS A 252 -5.82 -3.55 -11.93
C LYS A 252 -6.07 -2.04 -11.82
N LEU A 253 -5.54 -1.42 -10.77
CA LEU A 253 -5.53 0.03 -10.62
C LEU A 253 -4.08 0.52 -10.69
N VAL A 254 -3.80 1.41 -11.62
CA VAL A 254 -2.47 1.96 -11.83
C VAL A 254 -2.51 3.47 -11.62
N ILE A 255 -1.92 3.94 -10.54
CA ILE A 255 -1.61 5.36 -10.39
C ILE A 255 -0.39 5.64 -11.25
N ALA A 256 -0.53 6.54 -12.20
CA ALA A 256 0.55 6.89 -13.10
C ALA A 256 0.82 8.39 -13.10
N LEU A 257 2.10 8.75 -13.10
CA LEU A 257 2.54 10.12 -13.36
C LEU A 257 2.56 10.41 -14.87
N ARG A 258 2.80 9.38 -15.69
CA ARG A 258 2.84 9.50 -17.14
C ARG A 258 1.56 8.97 -17.76
N ILE A 259 0.92 9.79 -18.60
CA ILE A 259 -0.27 9.36 -19.34
C ILE A 259 0.03 8.15 -20.23
N SER A 260 1.22 8.05 -20.81
CA SER A 260 1.63 6.91 -21.65
C SER A 260 1.51 5.55 -20.94
N SER A 261 1.55 5.52 -19.61
CA SER A 261 1.39 4.28 -18.82
C SER A 261 -0.07 3.83 -18.66
N VAL A 262 -1.04 4.68 -18.98
CA VAL A 262 -2.49 4.39 -18.80
C VAL A 262 -3.34 4.72 -20.01
N MET A 263 -2.74 5.20 -21.13
CA MET A 263 -3.48 5.54 -22.35
C MET A 263 -4.33 4.40 -22.90
N ASP A 264 -3.86 3.19 -22.71
CA ASP A 264 -4.52 1.96 -23.15
C ASP A 264 -5.36 1.30 -22.03
N ALA A 265 -5.63 2.00 -20.92
CA ALA A 265 -6.53 1.51 -19.86
C ALA A 265 -7.99 1.44 -20.36
N ASP A 266 -8.76 0.47 -19.83
CA ASP A 266 -10.19 0.33 -20.13
C ASP A 266 -10.97 1.54 -19.60
N LYS A 267 -10.45 2.14 -18.51
CA LYS A 267 -11.02 3.31 -17.84
C LYS A 267 -9.91 4.14 -17.20
N ILE A 268 -9.98 5.45 -17.33
CA ILE A 268 -9.07 6.39 -16.68
C ILE A 268 -9.90 7.27 -15.74
N LEU A 269 -9.47 7.35 -14.47
CA LEU A 269 -10.04 8.24 -13.47
C LEU A 269 -9.13 9.47 -13.36
N VAL A 270 -9.71 10.64 -13.57
CA VAL A 270 -9.02 11.93 -13.39
C VAL A 270 -9.43 12.49 -12.04
N LEU A 271 -8.51 12.48 -11.08
CA LEU A 271 -8.71 13.06 -9.76
C LEU A 271 -8.13 14.48 -9.72
N ASP A 272 -8.96 15.43 -9.32
CA ASP A 272 -8.55 16.81 -9.15
C ASP A 272 -9.14 17.36 -7.84
N GLU A 273 -8.29 18.00 -7.02
CA GLU A 273 -8.66 18.56 -5.71
C GLU A 273 -9.52 17.62 -4.84
N GLY A 274 -9.22 16.32 -4.85
CA GLY A 274 -9.93 15.31 -4.07
C GLY A 274 -11.26 14.83 -4.67
N ARG A 275 -11.63 15.29 -5.85
CA ARG A 275 -12.87 14.92 -6.57
C ARG A 275 -12.57 14.12 -7.83
N LEU A 276 -13.53 13.32 -8.25
CA LEU A 276 -13.49 12.68 -9.56
C LEU A 276 -13.93 13.71 -10.61
N ALA A 277 -12.96 14.37 -11.26
CA ALA A 277 -13.23 15.37 -12.28
C ALA A 277 -13.79 14.76 -13.56
N ALA A 278 -13.26 13.60 -13.98
CA ALA A 278 -13.74 12.87 -15.15
C ALA A 278 -13.40 11.38 -15.06
N CYS A 279 -14.14 10.58 -15.82
CA CYS A 279 -13.95 9.13 -15.95
C CYS A 279 -14.30 8.70 -17.38
N GLY A 280 -13.39 7.99 -18.05
CA GLY A 280 -13.58 7.52 -19.43
C GLY A 280 -12.32 6.92 -20.02
N THR A 281 -12.35 6.63 -21.30
CA THR A 281 -11.17 6.20 -22.08
C THR A 281 -10.25 7.39 -22.41
N HIS A 282 -9.03 7.11 -22.86
CA HIS A 282 -8.13 8.16 -23.34
C HIS A 282 -8.76 9.04 -24.43
N GLU A 283 -9.46 8.41 -25.39
CA GLU A 283 -10.07 9.08 -26.53
C GLU A 283 -11.22 9.99 -26.11
N GLU A 284 -11.99 9.59 -25.12
CA GLU A 284 -13.09 10.40 -24.55
C GLU A 284 -12.54 11.57 -23.73
N LEU A 285 -11.55 11.32 -22.87
CA LEU A 285 -11.00 12.32 -21.96
C LEU A 285 -10.21 13.41 -22.70
N ILE A 286 -9.48 13.05 -23.75
CA ILE A 286 -8.77 14.04 -24.58
C ILE A 286 -9.72 15.03 -25.28
N GLN A 287 -10.99 14.68 -25.46
CA GLN A 287 -11.99 15.53 -26.07
C GLN A 287 -12.83 16.32 -25.07
N SER A 288 -13.00 15.79 -23.85
CA SER A 288 -14.01 16.28 -22.90
C SER A 288 -13.46 16.82 -21.58
N CYS A 289 -12.21 16.53 -21.20
CA CYS A 289 -11.66 16.88 -19.90
C CYS A 289 -10.45 17.81 -20.02
N GLU A 290 -10.62 19.07 -19.62
CA GLU A 290 -9.56 20.08 -19.66
C GLU A 290 -8.35 19.70 -18.80
N ALA A 291 -8.57 19.23 -17.57
CA ALA A 291 -7.52 18.79 -16.67
C ALA A 291 -6.70 17.62 -17.26
N TYR A 292 -7.34 16.69 -17.98
CA TYR A 292 -6.65 15.62 -18.67
C TYR A 292 -5.82 16.12 -19.86
N GLN A 293 -6.38 17.06 -20.64
CA GLN A 293 -5.72 17.68 -21.77
C GLN A 293 -4.44 18.43 -21.33
N GLU A 294 -4.52 19.22 -20.26
CA GLU A 294 -3.37 19.94 -19.70
C GLU A 294 -2.23 19.01 -19.36
N ILE A 295 -2.51 17.91 -18.65
CA ILE A 295 -1.49 16.91 -18.30
C ILE A 295 -0.93 16.25 -19.57
N TYR A 296 -1.77 15.91 -20.52
CA TYR A 296 -1.35 15.26 -21.77
C TYR A 296 -0.43 16.15 -22.60
N TYR A 297 -0.81 17.41 -22.83
CA TYR A 297 -0.03 18.32 -23.66
C TYR A 297 1.27 18.74 -22.99
N SER A 298 1.28 18.97 -21.68
CA SER A 298 2.52 19.27 -20.94
C SER A 298 3.56 18.14 -21.06
N GLN A 299 3.12 16.89 -20.94
CA GLN A 299 4.03 15.73 -21.07
C GLN A 299 4.48 15.48 -22.51
N LYS A 300 3.70 15.92 -23.51
CA LYS A 300 4.08 15.80 -24.92
C LYS A 300 5.13 16.83 -25.32
N GLU A 301 5.07 18.02 -24.73
CA GLU A 301 6.08 19.07 -24.94
C GLU A 301 7.42 18.72 -24.30
N GLU A 302 7.42 18.16 -23.07
CA GLU A 302 8.64 17.68 -22.39
C GLU A 302 9.31 16.49 -23.10
N GLY A 303 8.59 15.71 -23.87
CA GLY A 303 9.11 14.56 -24.62
C GLY A 303 9.74 14.91 -25.97
N HIS A 304 9.77 16.19 -26.36
CA HIS A 304 10.35 16.68 -27.60
C HIS A 304 11.69 17.45 -27.45
N GLU A 305 12.21 17.55 -26.18
CA GLU A 305 13.59 17.97 -25.90
C GLU A 305 14.49 16.73 -25.65
#